data_2a1bf05cbd5b8242e6affd63591a2602
#
_entry.id   2a1bf05cbd5b8242e6affd63591a2602
#
_cell.length_a   1.000
_cell.length_b   1.000
_cell.length_c   1.000
_cell.angle_alpha   90.00
_cell.angle_beta   90.00
_cell.angle_gamma   90.00
#
_symmetry.space_group_name_H-M   'P 1'
#
loop_
_entity.id
_entity.type
_entity.pdbx_description
1 polymer ?
#
loop_
_entity_poly.entity_id
_entity_poly.type
_entity_poly.pdbx_seq_one_letter_code
_entity_poly.pdbx_strand_id
1 'polypeptide(L)'
;MKKINTGTSDFEDLIKSECIYVDKTAYMRRLASDKGNKVVFISRPRRFGKSLTVSAFKALFQGRRELFRGLDIERLGWNWQTHPVIHFRFSEASTDSLERFDKTFSGIVKNSLAATGYEYDDKKDYSLNFADAIEALHAKSVKDHEADPEGKGEGVVILIDEYDAPVGHSLDDIPKAEAIRARIASLYAQMKDRTGCIRFLFMTGISKFTKLSVFSALSNIVDLSQRDEYATMFGYTEEELTANFEEHLREHAVIMGKSYEDYRVEMKRWYNGFRFAKNDPTTVYNPISVALTLSEKPTGGFSATWATTGRPSMLMNYLKREDLLALDYEKVEEVSGEAFDVAELRNLTAIALLYQSGYLTIKDYDPDVDDYTLGVPDEEVRRDLSTLVAGVAAEQDVAWAANLGKSLLRFNWPKVFVGLNSLYAHLPYGPKEDDVQEFSYERILYSLLASQGVEVVSEDRQSNGRADIVAKHKKGIYIFELKVDEPVDKAFKQIREKKYAEPYLADGRPIWLIGLSFDSKTRHLVDCAAERFEKGA
;
A
#
# COMPACT_ATOMS: atom_id res chain seq x y z
N MET A 1 16.29 21.52 13.99
CA MET A 1 15.40 20.68 13.16
C MET A 1 14.01 20.61 13.78
N LYS A 2 12.95 20.71 12.97
CA LYS A 2 11.59 20.44 13.43
C LYS A 2 11.42 18.96 13.75
N LYS A 3 10.50 18.62 14.67
CA LYS A 3 10.21 17.24 15.04
C LYS A 3 9.50 16.50 13.89
N ILE A 4 9.76 15.21 13.78
CA ILE A 4 9.04 14.33 12.84
C ILE A 4 7.95 13.59 13.61
N ASN A 5 6.74 13.58 13.06
CA ASN A 5 5.63 12.85 13.65
C ASN A 5 5.58 11.40 13.11
N THR A 6 5.57 10.44 14.02
CA THR A 6 5.40 9.01 13.70
C THR A 6 4.16 8.38 14.34
N GLY A 7 3.43 9.14 15.17
CA GLY A 7 2.41 8.55 16.05
C GLY A 7 0.99 9.10 15.92
N THR A 8 0.79 10.37 15.52
CA THR A 8 -0.58 10.92 15.42
C THR A 8 -1.06 11.10 13.98
N SER A 9 -2.33 10.80 13.74
CA SER A 9 -3.07 11.16 12.54
C SER A 9 -4.06 12.31 12.78
N ASP A 10 -3.99 12.93 13.97
CA ASP A 10 -4.80 14.11 14.29
C ASP A 10 -4.05 15.38 13.87
N PHE A 11 -4.72 16.23 13.08
CA PHE A 11 -4.14 17.43 12.51
C PHE A 11 -3.85 18.49 13.60
N GLU A 12 -4.75 18.65 14.57
CA GLU A 12 -4.57 19.60 15.66
C GLU A 12 -3.37 19.23 16.53
N ASP A 13 -3.26 17.93 16.89
CA ASP A 13 -2.13 17.43 17.67
C ASP A 13 -0.81 17.60 16.92
N LEU A 14 -0.79 17.33 15.61
CA LEU A 14 0.40 17.47 14.78
C LEU A 14 0.88 18.92 14.74
N ILE A 15 -0.02 19.88 14.49
CA ILE A 15 0.32 21.31 14.41
C ILE A 15 0.77 21.83 15.78
N LYS A 16 0.04 21.51 16.87
CA LYS A 16 0.37 21.94 18.23
C LYS A 16 1.70 21.36 18.74
N SER A 17 2.07 20.19 18.27
CA SER A 17 3.36 19.56 18.60
C SER A 17 4.54 20.14 17.82
N GLU A 18 4.31 21.12 16.95
CA GLU A 18 5.33 21.75 16.08
C GLU A 18 6.09 20.74 15.21
N CYS A 19 5.42 19.66 14.83
CA CYS A 19 5.98 18.66 13.93
C CYS A 19 5.97 19.15 12.48
N ILE A 20 6.78 18.51 11.64
CA ILE A 20 6.76 18.74 10.20
C ILE A 20 5.39 18.34 9.66
N TYR A 21 4.74 19.27 8.97
CA TYR A 21 3.54 19.04 8.16
C TYR A 21 3.85 19.38 6.71
N VAL A 22 3.78 18.40 5.83
CA VAL A 22 3.88 18.65 4.38
C VAL A 22 2.53 19.16 3.90
N ASP A 23 2.52 20.42 3.47
CA ASP A 23 1.27 21.15 3.21
C ASP A 23 0.54 20.63 1.97
N LYS A 24 -0.65 20.10 2.18
CA LYS A 24 -1.59 19.64 1.13
C LYS A 24 -2.89 20.45 1.13
N THR A 25 -2.91 21.56 1.85
CA THR A 25 -4.14 22.34 2.03
C THR A 25 -4.63 23.06 0.78
N ALA A 26 -3.78 23.23 -0.23
CA ALA A 26 -4.20 23.70 -1.56
C ALA A 26 -5.22 22.74 -2.21
N TYR A 27 -4.99 21.42 -2.11
CA TYR A 27 -5.93 20.40 -2.59
C TYR A 27 -7.23 20.44 -1.79
N MET A 28 -7.14 20.57 -0.46
CA MET A 28 -8.30 20.66 0.42
C MET A 28 -9.18 21.85 0.04
N ARG A 29 -8.56 23.02 -0.17
CA ARG A 29 -9.28 24.22 -0.62
C ARG A 29 -9.97 24.00 -1.96
N ARG A 30 -9.27 23.42 -2.94
CA ARG A 30 -9.82 23.14 -4.27
C ARG A 30 -11.07 22.26 -4.17
N LEU A 31 -11.01 21.15 -3.40
CA LEU A 31 -12.15 20.25 -3.19
C LEU A 31 -13.28 20.94 -2.43
N ALA A 32 -12.97 21.59 -1.33
CA ALA A 32 -13.98 22.23 -0.47
C ALA A 32 -14.64 23.46 -1.13
N SER A 33 -14.00 24.10 -2.11
CA SER A 33 -14.57 25.24 -2.86
C SER A 33 -15.48 24.80 -4.01
N ASP A 34 -15.38 23.57 -4.48
CA ASP A 34 -16.19 23.07 -5.60
C ASP A 34 -17.60 22.70 -5.11
N LYS A 35 -18.55 23.60 -5.35
CA LYS A 35 -19.97 23.37 -5.00
C LYS A 35 -20.67 22.38 -5.94
N GLY A 36 -20.13 22.14 -7.12
CA GLY A 36 -20.68 21.21 -8.12
C GLY A 36 -20.33 19.75 -7.80
N ASN A 37 -19.11 19.51 -7.32
CA ASN A 37 -18.59 18.18 -7.00
C ASN A 37 -18.34 18.04 -5.48
N LYS A 38 -19.41 18.23 -4.70
CA LYS A 38 -19.33 18.24 -3.23
C LYS A 38 -19.29 16.86 -2.56
N VAL A 39 -19.45 15.78 -3.33
CA VAL A 39 -19.42 14.39 -2.85
C VAL A 39 -18.24 13.72 -3.49
N VAL A 40 -17.16 13.54 -2.75
CA VAL A 40 -15.87 13.06 -3.28
C VAL A 40 -15.37 11.83 -2.54
N PHE A 41 -14.76 10.95 -3.31
CA PHE A 41 -14.14 9.71 -2.85
C PHE A 41 -12.69 9.64 -3.31
N ILE A 42 -11.80 9.14 -2.45
CA ILE A 42 -10.43 8.81 -2.81
C ILE A 42 -9.92 7.59 -2.05
N SER A 43 -9.39 6.62 -2.77
CA SER A 43 -8.68 5.49 -2.19
C SER A 43 -7.16 5.66 -2.31
N ARG A 44 -6.44 5.27 -1.26
CA ARG A 44 -4.97 5.23 -1.23
C ARG A 44 -4.54 4.06 -0.34
N PRO A 45 -3.38 3.48 -0.57
CA PRO A 45 -2.82 2.49 0.34
C PRO A 45 -2.74 2.98 1.78
N ARG A 46 -2.47 2.10 2.72
CA ARG A 46 -2.28 2.48 4.13
C ARG A 46 -1.12 3.46 4.27
N ARG A 47 -1.19 4.32 5.30
CA ARG A 47 -0.09 5.22 5.72
C ARG A 47 0.23 6.39 4.77
N PHE A 48 -0.66 6.70 3.83
CA PHE A 48 -0.52 7.85 2.93
C PHE A 48 -1.11 9.16 3.47
N GLY A 49 -1.53 9.22 4.74
CA GLY A 49 -2.04 10.46 5.35
C GLY A 49 -3.54 10.70 5.18
N LYS A 50 -4.33 9.66 4.83
CA LYS A 50 -5.80 9.77 4.66
C LYS A 50 -6.50 10.30 5.92
N SER A 51 -6.30 9.66 7.05
CA SER A 51 -6.90 10.05 8.34
C SER A 51 -6.48 11.44 8.79
N LEU A 52 -5.21 11.83 8.53
CA LEU A 52 -4.72 13.18 8.77
C LEU A 52 -5.47 14.21 7.92
N THR A 53 -5.72 13.91 6.64
CA THR A 53 -6.49 14.78 5.74
C THR A 53 -7.95 14.89 6.20
N VAL A 54 -8.57 13.80 6.65
CA VAL A 54 -9.92 13.82 7.23
C VAL A 54 -9.96 14.70 8.48
N SER A 55 -8.97 14.57 9.39
CA SER A 55 -8.84 15.41 10.58
C SER A 55 -8.62 16.89 10.21
N ALA A 56 -7.82 17.17 9.17
CA ALA A 56 -7.63 18.54 8.68
C ALA A 56 -8.92 19.13 8.07
N PHE A 57 -9.69 18.36 7.28
CA PHE A 57 -11.01 18.81 6.82
C PHE A 57 -11.97 19.09 7.97
N LYS A 58 -11.96 18.25 9.01
CA LYS A 58 -12.77 18.51 10.22
C LYS A 58 -12.40 19.85 10.85
N ALA A 59 -11.12 20.11 11.06
CA ALA A 59 -10.63 21.38 11.60
C ALA A 59 -10.99 22.57 10.69
N LEU A 60 -10.88 22.39 9.36
CA LEU A 60 -11.21 23.41 8.36
C LEU A 60 -12.68 23.85 8.45
N PHE A 61 -13.61 22.88 8.43
CA PHE A 61 -15.04 23.16 8.50
C PHE A 61 -15.56 23.51 9.90
N GLN A 62 -14.75 23.30 10.92
CA GLN A 62 -14.98 23.83 12.26
C GLN A 62 -14.44 25.26 12.44
N GLY A 63 -13.89 25.88 11.38
CA GLY A 63 -13.38 27.25 11.41
C GLY A 63 -12.11 27.45 12.23
N ARG A 64 -11.32 26.38 12.47
CA ARG A 64 -10.10 26.41 13.30
C ARG A 64 -8.92 27.05 12.57
N ARG A 65 -9.12 28.33 12.18
CA ARG A 65 -8.15 29.09 11.37
C ARG A 65 -6.73 29.09 11.94
N GLU A 66 -6.62 29.11 13.26
CA GLU A 66 -5.33 29.13 13.96
C GLU A 66 -4.42 27.94 13.63
N LEU A 67 -4.99 26.78 13.25
CA LEU A 67 -4.24 25.58 12.86
C LEU A 67 -3.67 25.66 11.44
N PHE A 68 -4.15 26.58 10.63
CA PHE A 68 -3.78 26.72 9.22
C PHE A 68 -2.87 27.92 8.94
N ARG A 69 -2.35 28.56 9.98
CA ARG A 69 -1.47 29.73 9.84
C ARG A 69 -0.22 29.39 9.03
N GLY A 70 0.01 30.19 7.97
CA GLY A 70 1.16 30.03 7.08
C GLY A 70 1.02 28.90 6.04
N LEU A 71 -0.07 28.14 6.06
CA LEU A 71 -0.34 27.11 5.07
C LEU A 71 -1.00 27.70 3.81
N ASP A 72 -0.93 26.96 2.70
CA ASP A 72 -1.42 27.39 1.39
C ASP A 72 -2.88 27.83 1.40
N ILE A 73 -3.74 27.15 2.14
CA ILE A 73 -5.16 27.49 2.21
C ILE A 73 -5.40 28.90 2.78
N GLU A 74 -4.57 29.36 3.71
CA GLU A 74 -4.65 30.71 4.23
C GLU A 74 -4.20 31.73 3.18
N ARG A 75 -3.09 31.44 2.47
CA ARG A 75 -2.57 32.30 1.38
C ARG A 75 -3.50 32.38 0.18
N LEU A 76 -4.13 31.26 -0.17
CA LEU A 76 -5.08 31.17 -1.29
C LEU A 76 -6.46 31.71 -0.95
N GLY A 77 -6.74 31.98 0.32
CA GLY A 77 -8.00 32.50 0.84
C GLY A 77 -9.04 31.41 1.08
N TRP A 78 -9.60 31.40 2.27
CA TRP A 78 -10.72 30.58 2.70
C TRP A 78 -11.65 31.40 3.58
N ASN A 79 -12.96 31.15 3.56
CA ASN A 79 -13.96 31.97 4.27
C ASN A 79 -14.07 31.67 5.77
N TRP A 80 -13.49 30.59 6.25
CA TRP A 80 -13.48 30.16 7.66
C TRP A 80 -14.85 30.01 8.33
N GLN A 81 -15.91 29.88 7.52
CA GLN A 81 -17.25 29.62 8.05
C GLN A 81 -17.28 28.25 8.75
N THR A 82 -18.04 28.18 9.86
CA THR A 82 -18.23 26.95 10.62
C THR A 82 -19.45 26.19 10.14
N HIS A 83 -19.32 24.87 9.98
CA HIS A 83 -20.39 23.96 9.61
C HIS A 83 -20.55 22.85 10.65
N PRO A 84 -21.75 22.24 10.82
CA PRO A 84 -21.86 20.99 11.55
C PRO A 84 -21.10 19.88 10.82
N VAL A 85 -20.23 19.16 11.54
CA VAL A 85 -19.37 18.10 10.97
C VAL A 85 -19.71 16.77 11.61
N ILE A 86 -20.23 15.84 10.83
CA ILE A 86 -20.39 14.43 11.18
C ILE A 86 -19.15 13.68 10.72
N HIS A 87 -18.45 12.98 11.62
CA HIS A 87 -17.23 12.25 11.30
C HIS A 87 -17.33 10.81 11.76
N PHE A 88 -17.23 9.87 10.80
CA PHE A 88 -17.24 8.43 11.04
C PHE A 88 -15.84 7.84 10.87
N ARG A 89 -15.46 6.92 11.77
CA ARG A 89 -14.27 6.06 11.68
C ARG A 89 -14.73 4.60 11.71
N PHE A 90 -14.84 3.98 10.55
CA PHE A 90 -15.43 2.64 10.48
C PHE A 90 -14.46 1.51 10.84
N SER A 91 -13.16 1.76 10.89
CA SER A 91 -12.19 0.79 11.42
C SER A 91 -12.41 0.41 12.89
N GLU A 92 -13.16 1.22 13.64
CA GLU A 92 -13.51 0.92 15.04
C GLU A 92 -14.63 -0.12 15.18
N ALA A 93 -15.33 -0.49 14.09
CA ALA A 93 -16.38 -1.50 14.10
C ALA A 93 -15.77 -2.91 14.23
N SER A 94 -16.22 -3.66 15.24
CA SER A 94 -15.80 -5.05 15.39
C SER A 94 -16.44 -5.93 14.32
N THR A 95 -15.67 -6.85 13.76
CA THR A 95 -16.11 -7.80 12.73
C THR A 95 -16.10 -9.26 13.22
N ASP A 96 -15.97 -9.49 14.52
CA ASP A 96 -15.93 -10.83 15.11
C ASP A 96 -17.21 -11.63 14.83
N SER A 97 -18.37 -10.97 14.92
CA SER A 97 -19.69 -11.51 14.55
C SER A 97 -20.60 -10.41 14.04
N LEU A 98 -21.68 -10.76 13.31
CA LEU A 98 -22.66 -9.79 12.82
C LEU A 98 -23.36 -9.04 13.98
N GLU A 99 -23.67 -9.72 15.07
CA GLU A 99 -24.28 -9.11 16.26
C GLU A 99 -23.34 -8.07 16.89
N ARG A 100 -22.05 -8.42 17.01
CA ARG A 100 -21.05 -7.50 17.56
C ARG A 100 -20.78 -6.33 16.62
N PHE A 101 -20.81 -6.59 15.30
CA PHE A 101 -20.74 -5.53 14.30
C PHE A 101 -21.92 -4.55 14.47
N ASP A 102 -23.16 -5.04 14.49
CA ASP A 102 -24.36 -4.19 14.63
C ASP A 102 -24.29 -3.31 15.87
N LYS A 103 -23.86 -3.88 17.00
CA LYS A 103 -23.69 -3.14 18.26
C LYS A 103 -22.62 -2.05 18.18
N THR A 104 -21.43 -2.40 17.68
CA THR A 104 -20.30 -1.45 17.61
C THR A 104 -20.54 -0.39 16.54
N PHE A 105 -21.09 -0.76 15.39
CA PHE A 105 -21.42 0.14 14.31
C PHE A 105 -22.51 1.16 14.72
N SER A 106 -23.57 0.71 15.37
CA SER A 106 -24.60 1.60 15.95
C SER A 106 -23.97 2.56 16.98
N GLY A 107 -23.04 2.06 17.80
CA GLY A 107 -22.29 2.88 18.76
C GLY A 107 -21.46 3.98 18.08
N ILE A 108 -20.77 3.66 16.98
CA ILE A 108 -20.00 4.63 16.19
C ILE A 108 -20.94 5.71 15.65
N VAL A 109 -22.06 5.34 15.04
CA VAL A 109 -23.04 6.30 14.52
C VAL A 109 -23.56 7.18 15.66
N LYS A 110 -24.02 6.60 16.77
CA LYS A 110 -24.53 7.35 17.93
C LYS A 110 -23.51 8.37 18.44
N ASN A 111 -22.26 7.96 18.66
CA ASN A 111 -21.21 8.85 19.16
C ASN A 111 -20.87 9.97 18.18
N SER A 112 -20.81 9.65 16.88
CA SER A 112 -20.53 10.65 15.83
C SER A 112 -21.64 11.69 15.71
N LEU A 113 -22.89 11.31 15.86
CA LEU A 113 -24.04 12.22 15.85
C LEU A 113 -24.09 13.05 17.15
N ALA A 114 -23.89 12.44 18.30
CA ALA A 114 -23.85 13.14 19.58
C ALA A 114 -22.76 14.22 19.64
N ALA A 115 -21.62 13.98 18.99
CA ALA A 115 -20.53 14.97 18.88
C ALA A 115 -20.93 16.27 18.12
N THR A 116 -22.02 16.26 17.34
CA THR A 116 -22.59 17.43 16.68
C THR A 116 -23.63 18.17 17.52
N GLY A 117 -23.98 17.62 18.68
CA GLY A 117 -25.07 18.10 19.54
C GLY A 117 -26.45 17.56 19.13
N TYR A 118 -26.51 16.58 18.22
CA TYR A 118 -27.76 15.89 17.87
C TYR A 118 -28.18 14.92 19.00
N GLU A 119 -29.45 15.00 19.40
CA GLU A 119 -30.05 14.06 20.38
C GLU A 119 -30.44 12.76 19.69
N TYR A 120 -29.69 11.69 19.97
CA TYR A 120 -29.93 10.38 19.40
C TYR A 120 -31.13 9.69 20.04
N ASP A 121 -32.06 9.19 19.23
CA ASP A 121 -33.25 8.44 19.68
C ASP A 121 -32.97 6.94 19.69
N ASP A 122 -32.79 6.37 20.87
CA ASP A 122 -32.51 4.93 21.06
C ASP A 122 -33.68 4.01 20.62
N LYS A 123 -34.86 4.55 20.29
CA LYS A 123 -35.99 3.79 19.73
C LYS A 123 -35.92 3.62 18.21
N LYS A 124 -35.11 4.42 17.53
CA LYS A 124 -34.88 4.35 16.09
C LYS A 124 -33.60 3.61 15.80
N ASP A 125 -33.54 2.94 14.65
CA ASP A 125 -32.28 2.39 14.21
C ASP A 125 -31.26 3.50 13.85
N TYR A 126 -30.00 3.10 13.69
CA TYR A 126 -28.91 4.05 13.42
C TYR A 126 -29.06 4.78 12.08
N SER A 127 -29.66 4.15 11.06
CA SER A 127 -29.82 4.76 9.74
C SER A 127 -30.89 5.85 9.76
N LEU A 128 -31.99 5.64 10.48
CA LEU A 128 -33.04 6.66 10.68
C LEU A 128 -32.51 7.84 11.53
N ASN A 129 -31.77 7.56 12.61
CA ASN A 129 -31.13 8.61 13.39
C ASN A 129 -30.18 9.45 12.52
N PHE A 130 -29.42 8.82 11.62
CA PHE A 130 -28.53 9.54 10.71
C PHE A 130 -29.29 10.42 9.72
N ALA A 131 -30.40 9.92 9.16
CA ALA A 131 -31.26 10.68 8.29
C ALA A 131 -31.81 11.94 8.99
N ASP A 132 -32.41 11.75 10.17
CA ASP A 132 -32.96 12.85 10.98
C ASP A 132 -31.89 13.87 11.40
N ALA A 133 -30.69 13.37 11.73
CA ALA A 133 -29.56 14.23 12.09
C ALA A 133 -29.14 15.14 10.94
N ILE A 134 -29.04 14.62 9.70
CA ILE A 134 -28.69 15.43 8.52
C ILE A 134 -29.72 16.56 8.36
N GLU A 135 -31.02 16.27 8.44
CA GLU A 135 -32.09 17.28 8.27
C GLU A 135 -32.09 18.29 9.40
N ALA A 136 -32.00 17.83 10.65
CA ALA A 136 -32.00 18.74 11.82
C ALA A 136 -30.77 19.65 11.84
N LEU A 137 -29.57 19.11 11.56
CA LEU A 137 -28.35 19.90 11.50
C LEU A 137 -28.33 20.87 10.34
N HIS A 138 -28.89 20.48 9.18
CA HIS A 138 -29.05 21.39 8.06
C HIS A 138 -30.00 22.54 8.41
N ALA A 139 -31.20 22.25 8.92
CA ALA A 139 -32.17 23.27 9.31
C ALA A 139 -31.58 24.23 10.36
N LYS A 140 -30.77 23.72 11.29
CA LYS A 140 -30.04 24.56 12.25
C LYS A 140 -29.00 25.44 11.55
N SER A 141 -28.19 24.85 10.64
CA SER A 141 -27.12 25.58 9.94
C SER A 141 -27.66 26.72 9.08
N VAL A 142 -28.84 26.58 8.47
CA VAL A 142 -29.51 27.64 7.72
C VAL A 142 -29.85 28.82 8.65
N LYS A 143 -30.50 28.56 9.79
CA LYS A 143 -30.83 29.58 10.79
C LYS A 143 -29.59 30.27 11.35
N ASP A 144 -28.54 29.48 11.65
CA ASP A 144 -27.27 30.00 12.17
C ASP A 144 -26.60 30.92 11.13
N HIS A 145 -26.64 30.53 9.84
CA HIS A 145 -26.12 31.34 8.73
C HIS A 145 -26.92 32.63 8.51
N GLU A 146 -28.26 32.59 8.56
CA GLU A 146 -29.11 33.80 8.50
C GLU A 146 -28.76 34.79 9.61
N ALA A 147 -28.41 34.29 10.80
CA ALA A 147 -28.02 35.11 11.95
C ALA A 147 -26.57 35.64 11.88
N ASP A 148 -25.65 34.87 11.31
CA ASP A 148 -24.21 35.17 11.18
C ASP A 148 -23.67 34.66 9.84
N PRO A 149 -23.92 35.37 8.72
CA PRO A 149 -23.52 34.90 7.38
C PRO A 149 -21.99 34.82 7.16
N GLU A 150 -21.22 35.59 7.92
CA GLU A 150 -19.75 35.58 7.79
C GLU A 150 -19.09 34.45 8.59
N GLY A 151 -19.61 34.16 9.78
CA GLY A 151 -19.05 33.15 10.67
C GLY A 151 -19.64 31.73 10.53
N LYS A 152 -20.88 31.62 10.02
CA LYS A 152 -21.62 30.37 9.89
C LYS A 152 -21.86 30.01 8.43
N GLY A 153 -21.72 28.74 8.08
CA GLY A 153 -21.98 28.24 6.75
C GLY A 153 -23.18 27.28 6.72
N GLU A 154 -23.91 27.29 5.59
CA GLU A 154 -25.04 26.39 5.36
C GLU A 154 -24.60 24.98 5.00
N GLY A 155 -25.37 23.99 5.48
CA GLY A 155 -25.23 22.56 5.13
C GLY A 155 -24.28 21.80 6.03
N VAL A 156 -24.49 20.49 6.03
CA VAL A 156 -23.77 19.53 6.86
C VAL A 156 -22.53 19.03 6.14
N VAL A 157 -21.42 18.93 6.84
CA VAL A 157 -20.21 18.27 6.36
C VAL A 157 -20.18 16.84 6.88
N ILE A 158 -19.94 15.89 5.99
CA ILE A 158 -19.84 14.46 6.34
C ILE A 158 -18.45 13.96 5.95
N LEU A 159 -17.72 13.44 6.92
CA LEU A 159 -16.38 12.88 6.74
C LEU A 159 -16.40 11.41 7.11
N ILE A 160 -15.94 10.54 6.19
CA ILE A 160 -15.93 9.10 6.38
C ILE A 160 -14.51 8.57 6.17
N ASP A 161 -13.90 8.12 7.25
CA ASP A 161 -12.56 7.51 7.21
C ASP A 161 -12.67 6.00 7.26
N GLU A 162 -11.81 5.32 6.46
CA GLU A 162 -11.73 3.87 6.38
C GLU A 162 -13.09 3.19 6.11
N TYR A 163 -13.82 3.72 5.11
CA TYR A 163 -15.17 3.29 4.75
C TYR A 163 -15.30 1.78 4.46
N ASP A 164 -14.23 1.17 4.01
CA ASP A 164 -14.12 -0.21 3.55
C ASP A 164 -13.56 -1.17 4.63
N ALA A 165 -13.04 -0.65 5.75
CA ALA A 165 -12.35 -1.45 6.74
C ALA A 165 -13.18 -2.63 7.30
N PRO A 166 -14.48 -2.48 7.66
CA PRO A 166 -15.25 -3.60 8.20
C PRO A 166 -15.46 -4.73 7.19
N VAL A 167 -15.67 -4.38 5.91
CA VAL A 167 -15.80 -5.38 4.83
C VAL A 167 -14.45 -6.03 4.60
N GLY A 168 -13.39 -5.22 4.52
CA GLY A 168 -12.01 -5.69 4.34
C GLY A 168 -11.56 -6.68 5.41
N HIS A 169 -11.90 -6.45 6.67
CA HIS A 169 -11.56 -7.35 7.78
C HIS A 169 -12.36 -8.66 7.78
N SER A 170 -13.36 -8.79 6.91
CA SER A 170 -14.25 -9.95 6.85
C SER A 170 -14.14 -10.76 5.56
N LEU A 171 -13.16 -10.49 4.70
CA LEU A 171 -13.01 -11.18 3.40
C LEU A 171 -12.58 -12.65 3.50
N ASP A 172 -12.23 -13.12 4.68
CA ASP A 172 -12.08 -14.54 4.99
C ASP A 172 -13.42 -15.29 5.01
N ASP A 173 -14.55 -14.57 5.23
CA ASP A 173 -15.92 -15.06 5.24
C ASP A 173 -16.78 -14.16 4.32
N ILE A 174 -16.87 -14.51 3.03
CA ILE A 174 -17.58 -13.72 2.03
C ILE A 174 -19.06 -13.48 2.41
N PRO A 175 -19.85 -14.48 2.85
CA PRO A 175 -21.21 -14.24 3.33
C PRO A 175 -21.30 -13.19 4.46
N LYS A 176 -20.39 -13.21 5.42
CA LYS A 176 -20.30 -12.22 6.50
C LYS A 176 -19.93 -10.84 5.94
N ALA A 177 -18.94 -10.76 5.07
CA ALA A 177 -18.53 -9.52 4.42
C ALA A 177 -19.67 -8.87 3.64
N GLU A 178 -20.46 -9.66 2.87
CA GLU A 178 -21.64 -9.19 2.16
C GLU A 178 -22.74 -8.68 3.11
N ALA A 179 -22.97 -9.37 4.23
CA ALA A 179 -23.94 -8.94 5.22
C ALA A 179 -23.52 -7.61 5.90
N ILE A 180 -22.23 -7.43 6.18
CA ILE A 180 -21.67 -6.17 6.70
C ILE A 180 -21.80 -5.06 5.64
N ARG A 181 -21.46 -5.35 4.39
CA ARG A 181 -21.59 -4.41 3.27
C ARG A 181 -23.02 -3.89 3.12
N ALA A 182 -24.03 -4.78 3.22
CA ALA A 182 -25.43 -4.39 3.14
C ALA A 182 -25.86 -3.45 4.28
N ARG A 183 -25.36 -3.66 5.49
CA ARG A 183 -25.63 -2.78 6.65
C ARG A 183 -25.04 -1.39 6.48
N ILE A 184 -23.80 -1.32 6.00
CA ILE A 184 -23.13 -0.03 5.71
C ILE A 184 -23.87 0.68 4.57
N ALA A 185 -24.29 -0.04 3.54
CA ALA A 185 -25.06 0.51 2.41
C ALA A 185 -26.38 1.15 2.87
N SER A 186 -27.06 0.58 3.89
CA SER A 186 -28.28 1.18 4.43
C SER A 186 -28.06 2.56 5.06
N LEU A 187 -26.90 2.80 5.68
CA LEU A 187 -26.49 4.11 6.18
C LEU A 187 -26.27 5.09 5.02
N TYR A 188 -25.56 4.67 3.98
CA TYR A 188 -25.25 5.52 2.83
C TYR A 188 -26.50 5.89 2.03
N ALA A 189 -27.49 5.00 1.95
CA ALA A 189 -28.76 5.27 1.28
C ALA A 189 -29.48 6.49 1.86
N GLN A 190 -29.29 6.81 3.15
CA GLN A 190 -29.89 7.98 3.77
C GLN A 190 -29.35 9.31 3.25
N MET A 191 -28.18 9.34 2.65
CA MET A 191 -27.60 10.55 2.07
C MET A 191 -28.14 10.87 0.68
N LYS A 192 -28.68 9.86 -0.05
CA LYS A 192 -29.12 9.99 -1.44
C LYS A 192 -30.15 11.10 -1.64
N ASP A 193 -31.21 11.06 -0.86
CA ASP A 193 -32.32 12.02 -0.95
C ASP A 193 -32.04 13.33 -0.18
N ARG A 194 -30.91 13.40 0.53
CA ARG A 194 -30.49 14.53 1.38
C ARG A 194 -29.24 15.26 0.86
N THR A 195 -28.89 15.04 -0.40
CA THR A 195 -27.72 15.72 -1.01
C THR A 195 -27.85 17.24 -0.98
N GLY A 196 -29.08 17.79 -0.98
CA GLY A 196 -29.37 19.22 -0.80
C GLY A 196 -28.93 19.76 0.57
N CYS A 197 -28.96 18.92 1.61
CA CYS A 197 -28.57 19.28 2.98
C CYS A 197 -27.05 19.19 3.19
N ILE A 198 -26.32 18.54 2.28
CA ILE A 198 -24.88 18.28 2.41
C ILE A 198 -24.08 19.42 1.76
N ARG A 199 -23.22 20.05 2.56
CA ARG A 199 -22.25 21.05 2.10
C ARG A 199 -21.04 20.39 1.43
N PHE A 200 -20.54 19.32 2.02
CA PHE A 200 -19.37 18.58 1.55
C PHE A 200 -19.37 17.18 2.15
N LEU A 201 -19.09 16.18 1.32
CA LEU A 201 -18.86 14.81 1.74
C LEU A 201 -17.51 14.36 1.24
N PHE A 202 -16.65 13.94 2.15
CA PHE A 202 -15.35 13.34 1.83
C PHE A 202 -15.27 11.93 2.40
N MET A 203 -15.04 10.98 1.51
CA MET A 203 -14.93 9.58 1.86
C MET A 203 -13.57 9.04 1.46
N THR A 204 -12.93 8.28 2.34
CA THR A 204 -11.63 7.67 2.05
C THR A 204 -11.52 6.26 2.61
N GLY A 205 -10.70 5.44 1.93
CA GLY A 205 -10.40 4.06 2.27
C GLY A 205 -9.16 3.54 1.55
N ILE A 206 -8.96 2.23 1.62
CA ILE A 206 -7.85 1.54 0.94
C ILE A 206 -8.32 1.01 -0.40
N SER A 207 -9.49 0.37 -0.41
CA SER A 207 -10.00 -0.41 -1.55
C SER A 207 -11.17 0.28 -2.26
N LYS A 208 -11.55 -0.27 -3.40
CA LYS A 208 -12.73 0.16 -4.17
C LYS A 208 -13.83 -0.91 -4.23
N PHE A 209 -13.63 -2.08 -3.64
CA PHE A 209 -14.57 -3.21 -3.78
C PHE A 209 -15.91 -3.03 -3.07
N THR A 210 -16.04 -2.08 -2.15
CA THR A 210 -17.34 -1.68 -1.59
C THR A 210 -18.01 -0.55 -2.37
N LYS A 211 -17.33 -0.05 -3.40
CA LYS A 211 -17.72 1.11 -4.22
C LYS A 211 -19.15 0.98 -4.76
N LEU A 212 -19.55 -0.17 -5.30
CA LEU A 212 -20.88 -0.31 -5.90
C LEU A 212 -22.04 -0.07 -4.94
N SER A 213 -21.97 -0.55 -3.71
CA SER A 213 -23.03 -0.31 -2.74
C SER A 213 -23.11 1.14 -2.29
N VAL A 214 -21.96 1.82 -2.22
CA VAL A 214 -21.85 3.24 -1.90
C VAL A 214 -22.26 4.10 -3.11
N PHE A 215 -21.75 3.77 -4.29
CA PHE A 215 -22.00 4.54 -5.51
C PHE A 215 -23.41 4.37 -6.06
N SER A 216 -24.05 3.20 -5.87
CA SER A 216 -25.48 3.05 -6.17
C SER A 216 -26.36 3.90 -5.24
N ALA A 217 -25.92 4.11 -4.01
CA ALA A 217 -26.58 5.00 -3.06
C ALA A 217 -26.28 6.49 -3.34
N LEU A 218 -25.10 6.82 -3.89
CA LEU A 218 -24.63 8.19 -4.12
C LEU A 218 -24.21 8.35 -5.60
N SER A 219 -25.20 8.46 -6.50
CA SER A 219 -24.98 8.50 -7.96
C SER A 219 -24.09 9.66 -8.45
N ASN A 220 -23.89 10.68 -7.63
CA ASN A 220 -23.10 11.89 -7.94
C ASN A 220 -21.72 11.92 -7.26
N ILE A 221 -21.23 10.79 -6.74
CA ILE A 221 -19.91 10.72 -6.13
C ILE A 221 -18.80 10.79 -7.20
N VAL A 222 -17.84 11.66 -6.97
CA VAL A 222 -16.68 11.86 -7.84
C VAL A 222 -15.49 11.06 -7.28
N ASP A 223 -15.05 10.04 -8.02
CA ASP A 223 -13.84 9.28 -7.69
C ASP A 223 -12.59 10.06 -8.15
N LEU A 224 -11.75 10.41 -7.19
CA LEU A 224 -10.51 11.16 -7.42
C LEU A 224 -9.27 10.25 -7.48
N SER A 225 -9.43 8.95 -7.26
CA SER A 225 -8.31 8.04 -6.98
C SER A 225 -7.27 7.96 -8.10
N GLN A 226 -7.67 8.13 -9.36
CA GLN A 226 -6.76 8.06 -10.53
C GLN A 226 -6.74 9.37 -11.34
N ARG A 227 -7.32 10.46 -10.80
CA ARG A 227 -7.29 11.76 -11.49
C ARG A 227 -5.94 12.43 -11.34
N ASP A 228 -5.40 12.89 -12.46
CA ASP A 228 -4.08 13.53 -12.55
C ASP A 228 -3.95 14.74 -11.62
N GLU A 229 -5.02 15.54 -11.48
CA GLU A 229 -5.02 16.72 -10.63
C GLU A 229 -4.88 16.43 -9.12
N TYR A 230 -5.03 15.16 -8.72
CA TYR A 230 -4.93 14.69 -7.33
C TYR A 230 -3.86 13.60 -7.15
N ALA A 231 -2.98 13.42 -8.16
CA ALA A 231 -1.91 12.43 -8.15
C ALA A 231 -1.01 12.53 -6.91
N THR A 232 -0.68 13.75 -6.51
CA THR A 232 0.25 14.06 -5.42
C THR A 232 -0.44 14.64 -4.18
N MET A 233 -1.77 14.56 -4.08
CA MET A 233 -2.51 14.99 -2.88
C MET A 233 -2.09 14.19 -1.64
N PHE A 234 -1.72 12.94 -1.82
CA PHE A 234 -1.23 12.03 -0.78
C PHE A 234 0.17 11.53 -1.12
N GLY A 235 0.97 11.27 -0.09
CA GLY A 235 2.39 11.00 -0.26
C GLY A 235 3.22 12.27 -0.37
N TYR A 236 4.54 12.14 -0.49
CA TYR A 236 5.46 13.27 -0.67
C TYR A 236 6.13 13.18 -2.03
N THR A 237 6.14 14.28 -2.79
CA THR A 237 6.97 14.38 -3.99
C THR A 237 8.45 14.55 -3.59
N GLU A 238 9.36 14.46 -4.56
CA GLU A 238 10.79 14.68 -4.34
C GLU A 238 11.07 16.11 -3.86
N GLU A 239 10.35 17.09 -4.41
CA GLU A 239 10.45 18.51 -4.04
C GLU A 239 9.93 18.74 -2.62
N GLU A 240 8.79 18.16 -2.27
CA GLU A 240 8.22 18.26 -0.93
C GLU A 240 9.10 17.58 0.13
N LEU A 241 9.68 16.41 -0.19
CA LEU A 241 10.64 15.74 0.68
C LEU A 241 11.83 16.65 0.95
N THR A 242 12.45 17.18 -0.11
CA THR A 242 13.61 18.06 0.00
C THR A 242 13.26 19.34 0.77
N ALA A 243 12.16 19.99 0.45
CA ALA A 243 11.77 21.26 1.08
C ALA A 243 11.49 21.14 2.59
N ASN A 244 10.97 19.99 3.04
CA ASN A 244 10.53 19.82 4.43
C ASN A 244 11.53 19.05 5.30
N PHE A 245 12.39 18.20 4.72
CA PHE A 245 13.26 17.28 5.48
C PHE A 245 14.75 17.44 5.15
N GLU A 246 15.17 18.50 4.45
CA GLU A 246 16.56 18.67 4.00
C GLU A 246 17.59 18.53 5.14
N GLU A 247 17.33 19.17 6.30
CA GLU A 247 18.24 19.10 7.46
C GLU A 247 18.41 17.65 7.95
N HIS A 248 17.31 16.89 8.03
CA HIS A 248 17.32 15.48 8.44
C HIS A 248 18.06 14.60 7.42
N LEU A 249 17.80 14.81 6.13
CA LEU A 249 18.46 14.08 5.04
C LEU A 249 19.97 14.30 5.06
N ARG A 250 20.43 15.53 5.29
CA ARG A 250 21.87 15.87 5.39
C ARG A 250 22.51 15.25 6.63
N GLU A 251 21.86 15.32 7.79
CA GLU A 251 22.37 14.69 9.02
C GLU A 251 22.52 13.17 8.84
N HIS A 252 21.51 12.52 8.27
CA HIS A 252 21.53 11.08 8.03
C HIS A 252 22.61 10.67 7.02
N ALA A 253 22.80 11.44 5.95
CA ALA A 253 23.87 11.20 4.98
C ALA A 253 25.25 11.21 5.66
N VAL A 254 25.50 12.21 6.51
CA VAL A 254 26.76 12.32 7.27
C VAL A 254 26.95 11.11 8.20
N ILE A 255 25.93 10.73 8.98
CA ILE A 255 26.03 9.59 9.91
C ILE A 255 26.31 8.28 9.15
N MET A 256 25.74 8.12 7.94
CA MET A 256 25.95 6.95 7.10
C MET A 256 27.24 7.00 6.26
N GLY A 257 28.03 8.06 6.35
CA GLY A 257 29.25 8.22 5.57
C GLY A 257 29.01 8.33 4.05
N LYS A 258 27.86 8.89 3.65
CA LYS A 258 27.47 9.05 2.26
C LYS A 258 27.45 10.52 1.86
N SER A 259 27.57 10.79 0.54
CA SER A 259 27.20 12.10 0.02
C SER A 259 25.70 12.34 0.17
N TYR A 260 25.28 13.59 0.21
CA TYR A 260 23.86 13.94 0.27
C TYR A 260 23.07 13.37 -0.92
N GLU A 261 23.65 13.44 -2.12
CA GLU A 261 23.01 12.94 -3.34
C GLU A 261 22.92 11.41 -3.34
N ASP A 262 23.97 10.69 -2.92
CA ASP A 262 23.92 9.22 -2.81
C ASP A 262 22.87 8.76 -1.79
N TYR A 263 22.74 9.48 -0.67
CA TYR A 263 21.73 9.18 0.33
C TYR A 263 20.30 9.38 -0.23
N ARG A 264 20.07 10.48 -0.97
CA ARG A 264 18.78 10.77 -1.61
C ARG A 264 18.42 9.72 -2.67
N VAL A 265 19.37 9.36 -3.54
CA VAL A 265 19.17 8.32 -4.57
C VAL A 265 18.75 7.00 -3.91
N GLU A 266 19.43 6.63 -2.83
CA GLU A 266 19.10 5.40 -2.12
C GLU A 266 17.75 5.49 -1.40
N MET A 267 17.42 6.61 -0.77
CA MET A 267 16.13 6.86 -0.14
C MET A 267 15.00 6.80 -1.16
N LYS A 268 15.21 7.37 -2.35
CA LYS A 268 14.27 7.28 -3.47
C LYS A 268 14.02 5.83 -3.88
N ARG A 269 15.08 5.04 -4.05
CA ARG A 269 14.98 3.62 -4.39
C ARG A 269 14.19 2.83 -3.34
N TRP A 270 14.31 3.21 -2.05
CA TRP A 270 13.69 2.49 -0.96
C TRP A 270 12.23 2.82 -0.71
N TYR A 271 11.81 4.07 -0.89
CA TYR A 271 10.52 4.55 -0.40
C TYR A 271 9.71 5.37 -1.40
N ASN A 272 10.23 5.62 -2.60
CA ASN A 272 9.51 6.30 -3.67
C ASN A 272 9.13 5.30 -4.77
N GLY A 273 8.01 5.57 -5.46
CA GLY A 273 7.62 4.79 -6.63
C GLY A 273 6.11 4.62 -6.74
N PHE A 274 5.34 5.08 -5.77
CA PHE A 274 3.88 5.03 -5.86
C PHE A 274 3.36 6.06 -6.85
N ARG A 275 2.76 5.58 -7.94
CA ARG A 275 2.06 6.38 -8.95
C ARG A 275 0.58 6.11 -8.87
N PHE A 276 -0.22 7.17 -8.74
CA PHE A 276 -1.66 7.07 -8.56
C PHE A 276 -2.48 7.55 -9.75
N ALA A 277 -1.88 8.29 -10.68
CA ALA A 277 -2.57 8.86 -11.83
C ALA A 277 -2.28 8.08 -13.12
N LYS A 278 -3.25 8.10 -14.04
CA LYS A 278 -3.11 7.45 -15.34
C LYS A 278 -2.04 8.15 -16.21
N ASN A 279 -2.20 9.45 -16.41
CA ASN A 279 -1.39 10.20 -17.37
C ASN A 279 -0.23 10.97 -16.71
N ASP A 280 -0.32 11.28 -15.41
CA ASP A 280 0.77 11.92 -14.68
C ASP A 280 1.76 10.85 -14.18
N PRO A 281 3.02 10.83 -14.67
CA PRO A 281 4.02 9.86 -14.25
C PRO A 281 4.63 10.15 -12.88
N THR A 282 4.20 11.21 -12.20
CA THR A 282 4.76 11.61 -10.90
C THR A 282 4.57 10.50 -9.86
N THR A 283 5.67 10.12 -9.23
CA THR A 283 5.70 9.16 -8.12
C THR A 283 5.88 9.87 -6.79
N VAL A 284 5.37 9.25 -5.74
CA VAL A 284 5.46 9.80 -4.38
C VAL A 284 6.05 8.80 -3.40
N TYR A 285 6.65 9.33 -2.34
CA TYR A 285 7.12 8.58 -1.18
C TYR A 285 5.96 8.21 -0.26
N ASN A 286 6.08 7.07 0.44
CA ASN A 286 5.23 6.76 1.57
C ASN A 286 5.60 7.65 2.77
N PRO A 287 4.66 8.47 3.29
CA PRO A 287 4.95 9.40 4.40
C PRO A 287 5.46 8.74 5.67
N ILE A 288 4.91 7.59 6.05
CA ILE A 288 5.31 6.93 7.30
C ILE A 288 6.69 6.29 7.19
N SER A 289 7.04 5.73 6.02
CA SER A 289 8.36 5.16 5.78
C SER A 289 9.45 6.24 5.84
N VAL A 290 9.16 7.42 5.28
CA VAL A 290 10.01 8.61 5.41
C VAL A 290 10.12 9.03 6.88
N ALA A 291 8.99 9.16 7.58
CA ALA A 291 8.97 9.60 8.97
C ALA A 291 9.72 8.64 9.89
N LEU A 292 9.51 7.34 9.79
CA LEU A 292 10.20 6.33 10.61
C LEU A 292 11.70 6.32 10.32
N THR A 293 12.09 6.42 9.05
CA THR A 293 13.51 6.44 8.67
C THR A 293 14.23 7.66 9.20
N LEU A 294 13.62 8.84 9.11
CA LEU A 294 14.26 10.11 9.50
C LEU A 294 14.08 10.49 10.97
N SER A 295 13.18 9.84 11.71
CA SER A 295 12.97 10.10 13.14
C SER A 295 14.02 9.45 14.05
N GLU A 296 14.66 8.38 13.59
CA GLU A 296 15.66 7.62 14.33
C GLU A 296 17.05 7.80 13.70
N LYS A 297 18.09 7.80 14.53
CA LYS A 297 19.46 7.81 14.01
C LYS A 297 19.72 6.53 13.21
N PRO A 298 20.25 6.62 11.99
CA PRO A 298 20.47 5.44 11.17
C PRO A 298 21.52 4.52 11.79
N THR A 299 21.13 3.29 12.11
CA THR A 299 22.00 2.29 12.76
C THR A 299 22.53 1.22 11.82
N GLY A 300 22.15 1.21 10.55
CA GLY A 300 22.59 0.13 9.66
C GLY A 300 22.06 0.17 8.22
N GLY A 301 21.53 1.27 7.76
CA GLY A 301 20.97 1.42 6.43
C GLY A 301 19.44 1.52 6.44
N PHE A 302 18.86 1.55 5.23
CA PHE A 302 17.42 1.57 5.05
C PHE A 302 16.79 0.23 5.43
N SER A 303 15.55 0.24 5.90
CA SER A 303 14.84 -0.96 6.35
C SER A 303 13.40 -0.97 5.86
N ALA A 304 12.85 -2.17 5.64
CA ALA A 304 11.46 -2.34 5.29
C ALA A 304 10.58 -2.21 6.56
N THR A 305 9.76 -1.17 6.60
CA THR A 305 8.79 -0.89 7.69
C THR A 305 7.35 -1.18 7.26
N TRP A 306 7.11 -1.41 5.96
CA TRP A 306 5.79 -1.65 5.38
C TRP A 306 5.01 -2.74 6.12
N ALA A 307 5.65 -3.89 6.34
CA ALA A 307 5.05 -5.02 7.06
C ALA A 307 4.66 -4.72 8.50
N THR A 308 5.47 -3.93 9.21
CA THR A 308 5.25 -3.61 10.63
C THR A 308 4.07 -2.67 10.82
N THR A 309 3.70 -1.93 9.78
CA THR A 309 2.61 -0.95 9.81
C THR A 309 1.23 -1.54 9.50
N GLY A 310 1.14 -2.84 9.32
CA GLY A 310 -0.12 -3.60 9.19
C GLY A 310 -0.29 -4.25 7.82
N ARG A 311 0.24 -5.48 7.68
CA ARG A 311 -0.20 -6.37 6.59
C ARG A 311 -1.70 -6.57 6.70
N PRO A 312 -2.46 -6.42 5.61
CA PRO A 312 -3.84 -6.84 5.64
C PRO A 312 -3.88 -8.36 5.86
N SER A 313 -4.42 -8.82 7.00
CA SER A 313 -4.66 -10.26 7.25
C SER A 313 -5.48 -10.89 6.12
N MET A 314 -6.37 -10.12 5.54
CA MET A 314 -7.12 -10.33 4.35
C MET A 314 -6.26 -10.76 3.14
N LEU A 315 -5.14 -10.09 2.91
CA LEU A 315 -4.23 -10.40 1.80
C LEU A 315 -3.67 -11.82 1.93
N MET A 316 -3.25 -12.21 3.16
CA MET A 316 -2.71 -13.55 3.41
C MET A 316 -3.69 -14.68 3.07
N ASN A 317 -4.96 -14.52 3.45
CA ASN A 317 -5.98 -15.55 3.21
C ASN A 317 -6.41 -15.61 1.74
N TYR A 318 -6.37 -14.47 1.05
CA TYR A 318 -6.72 -14.39 -0.36
C TYR A 318 -5.61 -14.95 -1.26
N LEU A 319 -4.36 -14.62 -0.95
CA LEU A 319 -3.18 -15.06 -1.68
C LEU A 319 -2.98 -16.59 -1.66
N LYS A 320 -3.51 -17.28 -0.64
CA LYS A 320 -3.51 -18.76 -0.59
C LYS A 320 -4.38 -19.44 -1.65
N ARG A 321 -5.27 -18.70 -2.31
CA ARG A 321 -6.24 -19.24 -3.26
C ARG A 321 -5.79 -19.15 -4.72
N GLU A 322 -4.76 -18.38 -5.01
CA GLU A 322 -4.30 -18.10 -6.37
C GLU A 322 -2.84 -18.50 -6.57
N ASP A 323 -2.47 -18.84 -7.79
CA ASP A 323 -1.08 -19.14 -8.15
C ASP A 323 -0.27 -17.85 -8.29
N LEU A 324 0.08 -17.29 -7.14
CA LEU A 324 0.84 -16.04 -7.06
C LEU A 324 2.30 -16.20 -7.47
N LEU A 325 2.80 -17.42 -7.47
CA LEU A 325 4.18 -17.70 -7.90
C LEU A 325 4.31 -17.53 -9.42
N ALA A 326 3.20 -17.63 -10.16
CA ALA A 326 3.18 -17.40 -11.60
C ALA A 326 3.25 -15.93 -12.01
N LEU A 327 2.97 -14.99 -11.08
CA LEU A 327 2.97 -13.55 -11.39
C LEU A 327 4.38 -12.96 -11.36
N ASP A 328 4.75 -12.22 -12.42
CA ASP A 328 5.90 -11.33 -12.39
C ASP A 328 5.54 -10.00 -11.72
N TYR A 329 5.78 -9.88 -10.42
CA TYR A 329 5.46 -8.68 -9.65
C TYR A 329 6.25 -7.44 -10.07
N GLU A 330 7.35 -7.59 -10.79
CA GLU A 330 8.12 -6.46 -11.32
C GLU A 330 7.41 -5.85 -12.54
N LYS A 331 6.70 -6.68 -13.32
CA LYS A 331 6.01 -6.27 -14.54
C LYS A 331 4.78 -7.14 -14.80
N VAL A 332 3.61 -6.68 -14.32
CA VAL A 332 2.30 -7.28 -14.63
C VAL A 332 1.71 -6.50 -15.79
N GLU A 333 1.71 -7.08 -16.98
CA GLU A 333 1.20 -6.46 -18.22
C GLU A 333 -0.27 -6.80 -18.46
N GLU A 334 -0.89 -6.10 -19.39
CA GLU A 334 -2.26 -6.32 -19.88
C GLU A 334 -3.33 -6.28 -18.77
N VAL A 335 -3.19 -5.34 -17.84
CA VAL A 335 -4.17 -5.15 -16.76
C VAL A 335 -5.20 -4.12 -17.20
N SER A 336 -6.42 -4.56 -17.52
CA SER A 336 -7.48 -3.63 -17.91
C SER A 336 -7.93 -2.72 -16.77
N GLY A 337 -8.43 -1.52 -17.11
CA GLY A 337 -8.95 -0.57 -16.11
C GLY A 337 -10.07 -1.15 -15.23
N GLU A 338 -10.85 -2.11 -15.76
CA GLU A 338 -11.91 -2.80 -15.02
C GLU A 338 -11.37 -3.66 -13.85
N ALA A 339 -10.13 -4.13 -13.94
CA ALA A 339 -9.51 -4.92 -12.87
C ALA A 339 -9.37 -4.14 -11.56
N PHE A 340 -9.39 -2.80 -11.61
CA PHE A 340 -9.31 -1.95 -10.41
C PHE A 340 -10.67 -1.66 -9.76
N ASP A 341 -11.76 -1.79 -10.52
CA ASP A 341 -13.12 -1.46 -10.11
C ASP A 341 -13.96 -2.72 -9.88
N VAL A 342 -13.46 -3.64 -9.06
CA VAL A 342 -14.17 -4.89 -8.77
C VAL A 342 -15.44 -4.63 -7.97
N ALA A 343 -16.55 -4.88 -8.63
CA ALA A 343 -17.89 -4.62 -8.12
C ALA A 343 -18.38 -5.63 -7.08
N GLU A 344 -18.03 -6.88 -7.27
CA GLU A 344 -18.47 -8.01 -6.43
C GLU A 344 -17.29 -8.62 -5.70
N LEU A 345 -17.43 -8.82 -4.39
CA LEU A 345 -16.38 -9.42 -3.56
C LEU A 345 -15.94 -10.81 -4.05
N ARG A 346 -16.84 -11.52 -4.75
CA ARG A 346 -16.55 -12.84 -5.32
C ARG A 346 -15.63 -12.79 -6.55
N ASN A 347 -15.60 -11.64 -7.22
CA ASN A 347 -14.80 -11.41 -8.44
C ASN A 347 -13.50 -10.63 -8.12
N LEU A 348 -13.20 -10.43 -6.85
CA LEU A 348 -11.97 -9.77 -6.44
C LEU A 348 -10.77 -10.61 -6.90
N THR A 349 -9.84 -10.00 -7.62
CA THR A 349 -8.61 -10.65 -8.09
C THR A 349 -7.42 -10.33 -7.18
N ALA A 350 -6.40 -11.19 -7.19
CA ALA A 350 -5.17 -10.92 -6.46
C ALA A 350 -4.48 -9.63 -6.92
N ILE A 351 -4.49 -9.37 -8.24
CA ILE A 351 -3.92 -8.16 -8.83
C ILE A 351 -4.63 -6.90 -8.30
N ALA A 352 -5.97 -6.90 -8.31
CA ALA A 352 -6.75 -5.79 -7.78
C ALA A 352 -6.45 -5.54 -6.30
N LEU A 353 -6.36 -6.60 -5.51
CA LEU A 353 -6.07 -6.52 -4.10
C LEU A 353 -4.64 -6.03 -3.81
N LEU A 354 -3.65 -6.53 -4.55
CA LEU A 354 -2.25 -6.10 -4.45
C LEU A 354 -2.09 -4.62 -4.84
N TYR A 355 -2.76 -4.18 -5.91
CA TYR A 355 -2.75 -2.77 -6.33
C TYR A 355 -3.40 -1.86 -5.27
N GLN A 356 -4.62 -2.18 -4.83
CA GLN A 356 -5.36 -1.36 -3.86
C GLN A 356 -4.65 -1.29 -2.50
N SER A 357 -4.01 -2.38 -2.09
CA SER A 357 -3.23 -2.41 -0.83
C SER A 357 -1.83 -1.78 -0.94
N GLY A 358 -1.39 -1.41 -2.16
CA GLY A 358 -0.14 -0.71 -2.42
C GLY A 358 1.08 -1.63 -2.61
N TYR A 359 0.87 -2.92 -2.82
CA TYR A 359 1.96 -3.84 -3.22
C TYR A 359 2.31 -3.71 -4.69
N LEU A 360 1.34 -3.31 -5.52
CA LEU A 360 1.57 -2.92 -6.91
C LEU A 360 1.20 -1.45 -7.11
N THR A 361 1.83 -0.84 -8.09
CA THR A 361 1.56 0.54 -8.53
C THR A 361 1.55 0.61 -10.05
N ILE A 362 1.00 1.68 -10.62
CA ILE A 362 1.04 1.93 -12.06
C ILE A 362 2.49 2.21 -12.46
N LYS A 363 3.05 1.43 -13.38
CA LYS A 363 4.35 1.68 -14.00
C LYS A 363 4.16 2.37 -15.35
N ASP A 364 3.19 1.90 -16.13
CA ASP A 364 2.84 2.47 -17.42
C ASP A 364 1.34 2.37 -17.67
N TYR A 365 0.84 3.17 -18.61
CA TYR A 365 -0.56 3.18 -19.04
C TYR A 365 -0.64 3.47 -20.53
N ASP A 366 -1.31 2.60 -21.27
CA ASP A 366 -1.61 2.75 -22.69
C ASP A 366 -3.04 3.28 -22.87
N PRO A 367 -3.21 4.56 -23.28
CA PRO A 367 -4.53 5.16 -23.44
C PRO A 367 -5.30 4.62 -24.66
N ASP A 368 -4.62 4.00 -25.64
CA ASP A 368 -5.25 3.54 -26.87
C ASP A 368 -6.09 2.26 -26.64
N VAL A 369 -5.67 1.44 -25.68
CA VAL A 369 -6.35 0.17 -25.31
C VAL A 369 -6.86 0.15 -23.87
N ASP A 370 -6.67 1.23 -23.09
CA ASP A 370 -6.99 1.35 -21.65
C ASP A 370 -6.33 0.27 -20.79
N ASP A 371 -5.09 -0.08 -21.12
CA ASP A 371 -4.32 -1.10 -20.42
C ASP A 371 -3.23 -0.50 -19.54
N TYR A 372 -2.97 -1.17 -18.42
CA TYR A 372 -1.96 -0.79 -17.45
C TYR A 372 -0.85 -1.84 -17.37
N THR A 373 0.36 -1.37 -17.20
CA THR A 373 1.47 -2.17 -16.67
C THR A 373 1.63 -1.83 -15.19
N LEU A 374 1.54 -2.84 -14.33
CA LEU A 374 1.76 -2.69 -12.90
C LEU A 374 3.11 -3.27 -12.49
N GLY A 375 3.62 -2.83 -11.35
CA GLY A 375 4.83 -3.38 -10.75
C GLY A 375 5.01 -2.94 -9.31
N VAL A 376 5.96 -3.53 -8.61
CA VAL A 376 6.28 -3.17 -7.22
C VAL A 376 6.76 -1.72 -7.17
N PRO A 377 6.25 -0.86 -6.26
CA PRO A 377 6.61 0.56 -6.24
C PRO A 377 8.10 0.78 -5.91
N ASP A 378 8.61 0.14 -4.88
CA ASP A 378 9.93 0.41 -4.31
C ASP A 378 10.56 -0.82 -3.64
N GLU A 379 11.77 -0.65 -3.12
CA GLU A 379 12.54 -1.73 -2.48
C GLU A 379 11.92 -2.19 -1.15
N GLU A 380 11.28 -1.31 -0.40
CA GLU A 380 10.61 -1.64 0.85
C GLU A 380 9.47 -2.64 0.60
N VAL A 381 8.59 -2.30 -0.35
CA VAL A 381 7.43 -3.12 -0.70
C VAL A 381 7.87 -4.41 -1.39
N ARG A 382 8.90 -4.36 -2.25
CA ARG A 382 9.47 -5.56 -2.88
C ARG A 382 9.87 -6.60 -1.83
N ARG A 383 10.58 -6.19 -0.79
CA ARG A 383 11.01 -7.10 0.28
C ARG A 383 9.85 -7.68 1.07
N ASP A 384 8.85 -6.85 1.37
CA ASP A 384 7.69 -7.33 2.11
C ASP A 384 6.86 -8.31 1.27
N LEU A 385 6.59 -7.97 0.00
CA LEU A 385 5.86 -8.84 -0.92
C LEU A 385 6.59 -10.17 -1.13
N SER A 386 7.91 -10.12 -1.37
CA SER A 386 8.73 -11.33 -1.55
C SER A 386 8.68 -12.23 -0.31
N THR A 387 8.73 -11.64 0.88
CA THR A 387 8.64 -12.40 2.13
C THR A 387 7.24 -13.00 2.34
N LEU A 388 6.21 -12.25 1.95
CA LEU A 388 4.82 -12.68 2.01
C LEU A 388 4.57 -13.87 1.07
N VAL A 389 4.98 -13.75 -0.19
CA VAL A 389 4.85 -14.80 -1.21
C VAL A 389 5.57 -16.07 -0.81
N ALA A 390 6.82 -15.96 -0.33
CA ALA A 390 7.56 -17.11 0.14
C ALA A 390 6.91 -17.79 1.36
N GLY A 391 6.34 -17.02 2.29
CA GLY A 391 5.59 -17.55 3.44
C GLY A 391 4.32 -18.28 3.03
N VAL A 392 3.54 -17.67 2.12
CA VAL A 392 2.31 -18.29 1.59
C VAL A 392 2.60 -19.58 0.83
N ALA A 393 3.60 -19.55 -0.05
CA ALA A 393 4.00 -20.72 -0.83
C ALA A 393 4.47 -21.89 0.04
N ALA A 394 5.10 -21.60 1.17
CA ALA A 394 5.57 -22.63 2.11
C ALA A 394 4.50 -23.10 3.10
N GLU A 395 3.31 -22.50 3.11
CA GLU A 395 2.32 -22.65 4.19
C GLU A 395 2.93 -22.41 5.59
N GLN A 396 3.94 -21.56 5.66
CA GLN A 396 4.71 -21.23 6.86
C GLN A 396 4.59 -19.75 7.19
N ASP A 397 5.09 -19.38 8.36
CA ASP A 397 5.16 -17.98 8.73
C ASP A 397 6.28 -17.24 7.96
N VAL A 398 6.16 -15.92 7.93
CA VAL A 398 7.10 -15.02 7.26
C VAL A 398 8.51 -15.09 7.85
N ALA A 399 8.63 -15.35 9.15
CA ALA A 399 9.93 -15.47 9.81
C ALA A 399 10.67 -16.74 9.35
N TRP A 400 9.95 -17.81 9.09
CA TRP A 400 10.50 -19.04 8.53
C TRP A 400 11.10 -18.79 7.14
N ALA A 401 10.36 -18.15 6.24
CA ALA A 401 10.82 -17.81 4.89
C ALA A 401 12.08 -16.90 4.92
N ALA A 402 12.07 -15.88 5.78
CA ALA A 402 13.23 -15.03 5.98
C ALA A 402 14.46 -15.80 6.49
N ASN A 403 14.27 -16.77 7.38
CA ASN A 403 15.37 -17.60 7.89
C ASN A 403 15.91 -18.58 6.82
N LEU A 404 15.06 -19.06 5.93
CA LEU A 404 15.49 -19.89 4.80
C LEU A 404 16.34 -19.10 3.81
N GLY A 405 15.91 -17.88 3.45
CA GLY A 405 16.70 -16.97 2.62
C GLY A 405 18.08 -16.64 3.22
N LYS A 406 18.17 -16.42 4.55
CA LYS A 406 19.46 -16.28 5.24
C LYS A 406 20.33 -17.54 5.14
N SER A 407 19.71 -18.71 5.17
CA SER A 407 20.43 -19.98 5.07
C SER A 407 21.03 -20.20 3.69
N LEU A 408 20.33 -19.78 2.62
CA LEU A 408 20.85 -19.75 1.24
C LEU A 408 22.12 -18.89 1.13
N LEU A 409 22.07 -17.65 1.61
CA LEU A 409 23.20 -16.70 1.55
C LEU A 409 24.39 -17.12 2.44
N ARG A 410 24.19 -18.03 3.37
CA ARG A 410 25.22 -18.56 4.28
C ARG A 410 25.71 -19.96 3.92
N PHE A 411 25.20 -20.53 2.84
CA PHE A 411 25.50 -21.90 2.39
C PHE A 411 25.21 -22.96 3.46
N ASN A 412 24.16 -22.76 4.26
CA ASN A 412 23.72 -23.73 5.26
C ASN A 412 22.87 -24.82 4.57
N TRP A 413 23.54 -25.68 3.76
CA TRP A 413 22.90 -26.65 2.92
C TRP A 413 21.91 -27.56 3.64
N PRO A 414 22.18 -28.11 4.84
CA PRO A 414 21.21 -28.94 5.54
C PRO A 414 19.87 -28.23 5.79
N LYS A 415 19.90 -26.91 6.14
CA LYS A 415 18.69 -26.13 6.31
C LYS A 415 18.05 -25.77 4.97
N VAL A 416 18.86 -25.51 3.94
CA VAL A 416 18.38 -25.20 2.59
C VAL A 416 17.64 -26.40 2.02
N PHE A 417 18.20 -27.61 2.10
CA PHE A 417 17.56 -28.85 1.65
C PHE A 417 16.20 -29.07 2.32
N VAL A 418 16.16 -29.04 3.65
CA VAL A 418 14.90 -29.23 4.39
C VAL A 418 13.89 -28.14 4.04
N GLY A 419 14.34 -26.89 3.99
CA GLY A 419 13.47 -25.74 3.75
C GLY A 419 12.90 -25.70 2.34
N LEU A 420 13.75 -25.85 1.30
CA LEU A 420 13.29 -25.85 -0.09
C LEU A 420 12.39 -27.05 -0.36
N ASN A 421 12.75 -28.25 0.11
CA ASN A 421 11.93 -29.43 -0.11
C ASN A 421 10.57 -29.33 0.61
N SER A 422 10.51 -28.74 1.81
CA SER A 422 9.25 -28.44 2.46
C SER A 422 8.40 -27.45 1.62
N LEU A 423 9.03 -26.43 1.06
CA LEU A 423 8.36 -25.41 0.26
C LEU A 423 7.81 -25.99 -1.05
N TYR A 424 8.63 -26.74 -1.78
CA TYR A 424 8.22 -27.33 -3.05
C TYR A 424 7.17 -28.45 -2.90
N ALA A 425 7.12 -29.14 -1.77
CA ALA A 425 6.09 -30.12 -1.48
C ALA A 425 4.68 -29.54 -1.39
N HIS A 426 4.56 -28.24 -1.10
CA HIS A 426 3.27 -27.53 -0.99
C HIS A 426 2.82 -26.86 -2.28
N LEU A 427 3.64 -26.90 -3.35
CA LEU A 427 3.25 -26.30 -4.62
C LEU A 427 2.07 -27.06 -5.26
N PRO A 428 1.07 -26.35 -5.81
CA PRO A 428 -0.05 -26.98 -6.52
C PRO A 428 0.44 -27.87 -7.66
N TYR A 429 -0.30 -28.93 -7.95
CA TYR A 429 -0.06 -29.81 -9.10
C TYR A 429 -0.43 -29.04 -10.37
N GLY A 430 0.54 -28.40 -11.03
CA GLY A 430 0.38 -27.76 -12.35
C GLY A 430 0.60 -28.73 -13.52
N PRO A 431 0.32 -28.31 -14.78
CA PRO A 431 0.62 -29.12 -15.96
C PRO A 431 2.11 -29.47 -16.03
N LYS A 432 2.39 -30.67 -16.57
CA LYS A 432 3.74 -31.26 -16.66
C LYS A 432 4.58 -30.70 -17.83
N GLU A 433 4.58 -29.41 -18.04
CA GLU A 433 5.50 -28.82 -19.02
C GLU A 433 6.77 -28.41 -18.27
N ASP A 434 7.91 -28.89 -18.73
CA ASP A 434 9.22 -28.74 -18.04
C ASP A 434 9.57 -27.26 -17.78
N ASP A 435 9.27 -26.37 -18.72
CA ASP A 435 9.49 -24.92 -18.62
C ASP A 435 8.68 -24.26 -17.46
N VAL A 436 7.47 -24.76 -17.16
CA VAL A 436 6.62 -24.24 -16.07
C VAL A 436 7.19 -24.62 -14.70
N GLN A 437 7.84 -25.77 -14.59
CA GLN A 437 8.42 -26.22 -13.32
C GLN A 437 9.71 -25.44 -12.98
N GLU A 438 10.60 -25.23 -13.94
CA GLU A 438 11.83 -24.45 -13.76
C GLU A 438 11.51 -23.01 -13.36
N PHE A 439 10.55 -22.39 -14.00
CA PHE A 439 10.04 -21.07 -13.67
C PHE A 439 9.53 -20.97 -12.22
N SER A 440 8.79 -21.97 -11.74
CA SER A 440 8.29 -21.99 -10.36
C SER A 440 9.43 -22.08 -9.32
N TYR A 441 10.47 -22.86 -9.60
CA TYR A 441 11.64 -22.97 -8.72
C TYR A 441 12.42 -21.65 -8.66
N GLU A 442 12.60 -21.02 -9.80
CA GLU A 442 13.26 -19.72 -9.93
C GLU A 442 12.54 -18.63 -9.13
N ARG A 443 11.22 -18.53 -9.26
CA ARG A 443 10.41 -17.52 -8.57
C ARG A 443 10.45 -17.64 -7.05
N ILE A 444 10.46 -18.85 -6.54
CA ILE A 444 10.59 -19.11 -5.10
C ILE A 444 11.97 -18.67 -4.60
N LEU A 445 13.03 -19.03 -5.32
CA LEU A 445 14.39 -18.62 -4.97
C LEU A 445 14.54 -17.10 -5.04
N TYR A 446 13.98 -16.47 -6.08
CA TYR A 446 13.91 -15.02 -6.18
C TYR A 446 13.27 -14.41 -4.92
N SER A 447 12.08 -14.89 -4.54
CA SER A 447 11.35 -14.38 -3.38
C SER A 447 12.13 -14.55 -2.08
N LEU A 448 12.76 -15.70 -1.88
CA LEU A 448 13.59 -15.97 -0.70
C LEU A 448 14.82 -15.05 -0.62
N LEU A 449 15.49 -14.80 -1.75
CA LEU A 449 16.66 -13.93 -1.81
C LEU A 449 16.26 -12.44 -1.67
N ALA A 450 15.23 -12.01 -2.38
CA ALA A 450 14.72 -10.64 -2.32
C ALA A 450 14.26 -10.27 -0.89
N SER A 451 13.66 -11.22 -0.16
CA SER A 451 13.29 -11.03 1.24
C SER A 451 14.47 -10.67 2.16
N GLN A 452 15.72 -11.00 1.76
CA GLN A 452 16.93 -10.70 2.52
C GLN A 452 17.52 -9.32 2.22
N GLY A 453 16.87 -8.55 1.36
CA GLY A 453 17.39 -7.26 0.95
C GLY A 453 18.58 -7.33 0.02
N VAL A 454 18.59 -8.34 -0.79
CA VAL A 454 19.56 -8.56 -1.86
C VAL A 454 18.94 -7.99 -3.14
N GLU A 455 19.72 -7.27 -3.92
CA GLU A 455 19.30 -6.91 -5.28
C GLU A 455 19.32 -8.21 -6.10
N VAL A 456 18.14 -8.67 -6.51
CA VAL A 456 17.99 -9.93 -7.25
C VAL A 456 17.53 -9.61 -8.65
N VAL A 457 18.19 -10.16 -9.64
CA VAL A 457 17.79 -10.14 -11.05
C VAL A 457 17.50 -11.57 -11.46
N SER A 458 16.27 -11.83 -11.85
CA SER A 458 15.83 -13.09 -12.45
C SER A 458 16.02 -12.98 -13.95
N GLU A 459 16.44 -14.08 -14.59
CA GLU A 459 16.69 -14.10 -16.03
C GLU A 459 17.66 -13.00 -16.53
N ASP A 460 18.78 -12.82 -15.85
CA ASP A 460 19.74 -11.78 -16.18
C ASP A 460 20.31 -11.97 -17.59
N ARG A 461 19.81 -11.16 -18.53
CA ARG A 461 20.20 -11.22 -19.94
C ARG A 461 21.59 -10.63 -20.15
N GLN A 462 22.53 -11.48 -20.55
CA GLN A 462 23.89 -11.11 -20.86
C GLN A 462 24.20 -11.39 -22.34
N SER A 463 25.34 -10.88 -22.84
CA SER A 463 25.75 -11.05 -24.24
C SER A 463 25.88 -12.51 -24.68
N ASN A 464 26.14 -13.43 -23.75
CA ASN A 464 26.42 -14.84 -24.02
C ASN A 464 25.32 -15.79 -23.55
N GLY A 465 24.19 -15.27 -23.06
CA GLY A 465 23.07 -16.08 -22.54
C GLY A 465 22.35 -15.37 -21.42
N ARG A 466 21.66 -16.16 -20.62
CA ARG A 466 20.84 -15.69 -19.49
C ARG A 466 21.14 -16.55 -18.28
N ALA A 467 21.55 -15.91 -17.19
CA ALA A 467 21.67 -16.57 -15.88
C ALA A 467 20.29 -16.59 -15.21
N ASP A 468 19.92 -17.70 -14.58
CA ASP A 468 18.60 -17.85 -13.98
C ASP A 468 18.38 -16.81 -12.87
N ILE A 469 19.30 -16.70 -11.91
CA ILE A 469 19.24 -15.68 -10.86
C ILE A 469 20.64 -15.11 -10.57
N VAL A 470 20.71 -13.80 -10.50
CA VAL A 470 21.88 -13.08 -9.97
C VAL A 470 21.48 -12.26 -8.75
N ALA A 471 22.10 -12.53 -7.61
CA ALA A 471 21.82 -11.84 -6.35
C ALA A 471 23.04 -11.03 -5.89
N LYS A 472 22.90 -9.70 -5.77
CA LYS A 472 23.98 -8.80 -5.37
C LYS A 472 23.78 -8.39 -3.90
N HIS A 473 24.64 -8.92 -3.04
CA HIS A 473 24.65 -8.62 -1.62
C HIS A 473 25.96 -7.91 -1.22
N LYS A 474 25.96 -7.16 -0.11
CA LYS A 474 27.17 -6.47 0.39
C LYS A 474 28.38 -7.39 0.61
N LYS A 475 28.19 -8.69 0.79
CA LYS A 475 29.23 -9.70 1.02
C LYS A 475 29.72 -10.39 -0.25
N GLY A 476 29.02 -10.23 -1.38
CA GLY A 476 29.36 -10.92 -2.62
C GLY A 476 28.25 -10.85 -3.65
N ILE A 477 28.56 -11.33 -4.83
CA ILE A 477 27.62 -11.55 -5.92
C ILE A 477 27.42 -13.07 -6.03
N TYR A 478 26.17 -13.48 -6.10
CA TYR A 478 25.76 -14.88 -6.10
C TYR A 478 25.04 -15.17 -7.41
N ILE A 479 25.58 -16.08 -8.22
CA ILE A 479 25.04 -16.48 -9.52
C ILE A 479 24.48 -17.88 -9.36
N PHE A 480 23.17 -18.00 -9.48
CA PHE A 480 22.45 -19.26 -9.37
C PHE A 480 22.11 -19.79 -10.77
N GLU A 481 22.29 -21.07 -10.94
CA GLU A 481 21.85 -21.84 -12.10
C GLU A 481 21.10 -23.07 -11.63
N LEU A 482 19.90 -23.27 -12.14
CA LEU A 482 19.02 -24.36 -11.80
C LEU A 482 19.09 -25.44 -12.87
N LYS A 483 18.96 -26.70 -12.44
CA LYS A 483 18.84 -27.84 -13.34
C LYS A 483 17.71 -28.72 -12.88
N VAL A 484 16.91 -29.20 -13.82
CA VAL A 484 15.84 -30.17 -13.60
C VAL A 484 16.24 -31.47 -14.25
N ASP A 485 16.22 -32.56 -13.49
CA ASP A 485 16.64 -33.91 -13.92
C ASP A 485 18.09 -34.02 -14.46
N GLU A 486 18.92 -33.02 -14.16
CA GLU A 486 20.33 -32.98 -14.52
C GLU A 486 21.22 -32.78 -13.28
N PRO A 487 22.46 -33.30 -13.27
CA PRO A 487 23.36 -33.15 -12.13
C PRO A 487 23.86 -31.70 -11.97
N VAL A 488 24.17 -31.31 -10.73
CA VAL A 488 24.63 -29.97 -10.36
C VAL A 488 25.87 -29.49 -11.15
N ASP A 489 26.74 -30.41 -11.59
CA ASP A 489 27.93 -30.12 -12.40
C ASP A 489 27.56 -29.43 -13.75
N LYS A 490 26.38 -29.74 -14.29
CA LYS A 490 25.87 -29.09 -15.51
C LYS A 490 25.62 -27.60 -15.29
N ALA A 491 25.15 -27.23 -14.10
CA ALA A 491 24.95 -25.80 -13.74
C ALA A 491 26.28 -25.05 -13.74
N PHE A 492 27.30 -25.58 -13.08
CA PHE A 492 28.64 -24.97 -13.09
C PHE A 492 29.26 -24.89 -14.48
N LYS A 493 29.09 -25.94 -15.28
CA LYS A 493 29.55 -25.98 -16.66
C LYS A 493 28.92 -24.86 -17.47
N GLN A 494 27.59 -24.68 -17.38
CA GLN A 494 26.86 -23.65 -18.09
C GLN A 494 27.30 -22.25 -17.67
N ILE A 495 27.40 -21.98 -16.35
CA ILE A 495 27.84 -20.66 -15.83
C ILE A 495 29.22 -20.29 -16.40
N ARG A 496 30.15 -21.28 -16.47
CA ARG A 496 31.51 -21.03 -16.99
C ARG A 496 31.53 -20.87 -18.51
N GLU A 497 30.85 -21.73 -19.26
CA GLU A 497 30.80 -21.69 -20.73
C GLU A 497 30.13 -20.41 -21.22
N LYS A 498 29.07 -19.96 -20.53
CA LYS A 498 28.32 -18.75 -20.83
C LYS A 498 28.92 -17.48 -20.18
N LYS A 499 29.97 -17.66 -19.35
CA LYS A 499 30.74 -16.58 -18.72
C LYS A 499 29.89 -15.61 -17.87
N TYR A 500 28.88 -16.11 -17.17
CA TYR A 500 27.93 -15.29 -16.38
C TYR A 500 28.60 -14.48 -15.28
N ALA A 501 29.82 -14.79 -14.86
CA ALA A 501 30.59 -14.02 -13.88
C ALA A 501 31.31 -12.79 -14.49
N GLU A 502 31.57 -12.76 -15.81
CA GLU A 502 32.40 -11.72 -16.44
C GLU A 502 31.86 -10.29 -16.23
N PRO A 503 30.54 -10.01 -16.37
CA PRO A 503 30.00 -8.67 -16.16
C PRO A 503 30.26 -8.09 -14.77
N TYR A 504 30.49 -8.95 -13.78
CA TYR A 504 30.63 -8.57 -12.37
C TYR A 504 32.07 -8.48 -11.88
N LEU A 505 33.06 -8.75 -12.72
CA LEU A 505 34.49 -8.74 -12.34
C LEU A 505 34.98 -7.36 -11.89
N ALA A 506 34.37 -6.29 -12.39
CA ALA A 506 34.73 -4.91 -12.04
C ALA A 506 34.14 -4.45 -10.70
N ASP A 507 33.19 -5.18 -10.13
CA ASP A 507 32.50 -4.84 -8.88
C ASP A 507 33.40 -4.92 -7.64
N GLY A 508 34.38 -5.83 -7.66
CA GLY A 508 35.36 -6.01 -6.58
C GLY A 508 34.90 -6.88 -5.43
N ARG A 509 33.62 -7.26 -5.37
CA ARG A 509 33.09 -8.22 -4.38
C ARG A 509 33.41 -9.65 -4.79
N PRO A 510 33.52 -10.60 -3.82
CA PRO A 510 33.60 -12.03 -4.12
C PRO A 510 32.41 -12.47 -4.97
N ILE A 511 32.65 -13.27 -6.02
CA ILE A 511 31.61 -13.88 -6.84
C ILE A 511 31.49 -15.35 -6.44
N TRP A 512 30.26 -15.80 -6.22
CA TRP A 512 29.92 -17.18 -5.89
C TRP A 512 29.05 -17.77 -6.99
N LEU A 513 29.41 -18.96 -7.46
CA LEU A 513 28.64 -19.75 -8.39
C LEU A 513 27.87 -20.79 -7.60
N ILE A 514 26.58 -20.94 -7.84
CA ILE A 514 25.69 -21.81 -7.09
C ILE A 514 24.90 -22.66 -8.08
N GLY A 515 25.03 -23.97 -7.99
CA GLY A 515 24.23 -24.92 -8.72
C GLY A 515 23.17 -25.55 -7.83
N LEU A 516 21.95 -25.66 -8.34
CA LEU A 516 20.84 -26.35 -7.69
C LEU A 516 20.24 -27.36 -8.65
N SER A 517 20.10 -28.63 -8.23
CA SER A 517 19.53 -29.70 -9.04
C SER A 517 18.24 -30.21 -8.42
N PHE A 518 17.17 -30.24 -9.23
CA PHE A 518 15.84 -30.67 -8.84
C PHE A 518 15.41 -31.91 -9.61
N ASP A 519 14.64 -32.79 -8.97
CA ASP A 519 13.99 -33.94 -9.60
C ASP A 519 12.55 -33.56 -9.98
N SER A 520 12.18 -33.68 -11.26
CA SER A 520 10.86 -33.29 -11.78
C SER A 520 9.72 -34.14 -11.23
N LYS A 521 9.97 -35.40 -10.84
CA LYS A 521 8.94 -36.33 -10.36
C LYS A 521 8.60 -36.10 -8.90
N THR A 522 9.63 -35.91 -8.08
CA THR A 522 9.48 -35.67 -6.63
C THR A 522 9.36 -34.18 -6.31
N ARG A 523 9.77 -33.31 -7.24
CA ARG A 523 9.88 -31.85 -7.06
C ARG A 523 10.84 -31.44 -5.94
N HIS A 524 11.73 -32.29 -5.58
CA HIS A 524 12.68 -32.03 -4.52
C HIS A 524 14.03 -31.54 -5.07
N LEU A 525 14.65 -30.64 -4.31
CA LEU A 525 16.07 -30.38 -4.44
C LEU A 525 16.81 -31.65 -4.10
N VAL A 526 17.58 -32.19 -5.05
CA VAL A 526 18.33 -33.47 -4.89
C VAL A 526 19.82 -33.23 -4.69
N ASP A 527 20.34 -32.13 -5.24
CA ASP A 527 21.75 -31.75 -5.06
C ASP A 527 21.92 -30.23 -5.10
N CYS A 528 22.92 -29.73 -4.38
CA CYS A 528 23.30 -28.33 -4.41
C CYS A 528 24.77 -28.15 -4.03
N ALA A 529 25.42 -27.21 -4.69
CA ALA A 529 26.79 -26.84 -4.39
C ALA A 529 27.06 -25.34 -4.63
N ALA A 530 28.08 -24.82 -3.96
CA ALA A 530 28.58 -23.48 -4.22
C ALA A 530 30.10 -23.50 -4.30
N GLU A 531 30.65 -22.73 -5.20
CA GLU A 531 32.05 -22.48 -5.33
C GLU A 531 32.37 -21.01 -5.50
N ARG A 532 33.54 -20.58 -5.05
CA ARG A 532 34.00 -19.23 -5.30
C ARG A 532 34.56 -19.13 -6.70
N PHE A 533 34.15 -18.14 -7.46
CA PHE A 533 34.74 -17.87 -8.77
C PHE A 533 36.18 -17.37 -8.61
N GLU A 534 37.12 -18.04 -9.23
CA GLU A 534 38.51 -17.62 -9.32
C GLU A 534 38.87 -17.27 -10.77
N LYS A 535 39.41 -16.06 -10.96
CA LYS A 535 39.80 -15.59 -12.29
C LYS A 535 40.99 -16.40 -12.79
N GLY A 536 40.75 -17.33 -13.73
CA GLY A 536 41.77 -18.14 -14.35
C GLY A 536 41.79 -19.63 -13.97
N ALA A 537 40.75 -20.12 -13.27
CA ALA A 537 40.54 -21.56 -13.06
C ALA A 537 39.77 -22.19 -14.23
#